data_aab72c83cf34830dc49b9afbe26e00a9
#
_entry.id   aab72c83cf34830dc49b9afbe26e00a9
#
_cell.length_a   1.000
_cell.length_b   1.000
_cell.length_c   1.000
_cell.angle_alpha   90.00
_cell.angle_beta   90.00
_cell.angle_gamma   90.00
#
_symmetry.space_group_name_H-M   'P 1'
#
loop_
_entity.id
_entity.type
_entity.pdbx_description
1 polymer ?
#
loop_
_entity_poly.entity_id
_entity_poly.type
_entity_poly.pdbx_seq_one_letter_code
_entity_poly.pdbx_strand_id
1 'polypeptide(L)'
;SNHKKRENTRFIKDDEKFDEADSNFERKQVEYRKKKIQKLTPSFVKKEKLKKTSKLDLLFVHPLWGYLFFLMVLMVIFQFIFSFASYPMDWIESTFLYLSQLASDSLPSGVVNNLISQGVIPGIGGVFIFIPQIALLFFFIAILEETGYLSRVVFIMDRIMRPLGLNGKSIVPLISSLACAIPGVMSTRTISNWKERLITILIAPLMSCSARIPVYTLLIALVIPEGYVMGFINIQGLVLFGLYLLGIIGALVTAFVLKLIIKNKAKGVLLLELPNLKTPVWRNVGFTVLEKIKIFVFDAGKIILAISVILWFMASYGPGDTIEKSSQNVMKSQRYLKSSDDEKQSMKSSVMLEHSYIGNLGKFIEPVIEPLGYDWKMGISLITSFAAREVFVGSLSTIYAVHDEREEKQKLRKTMKNEKRKDGTPTYTLASGMSLMVFYVFAMQCMSTVAVVKRETQSWKWPIIQIAFMGIMAYAFALLTFLILS
;
A
#
# COMPACT_ATOMS: atom_id res chain seq x y z
N SER A 1 -17.33 -23.95 23.06
CA SER A 1 -17.23 -23.06 21.88
C SER A 1 -18.46 -22.15 21.71
N ASN A 2 -19.65 -22.56 22.14
CA ASN A 2 -20.90 -21.75 22.02
C ASN A 2 -21.10 -20.68 23.13
N HIS A 3 -20.42 -20.75 24.25
CA HIS A 3 -20.51 -19.74 25.33
C HIS A 3 -19.79 -18.43 24.96
N LYS A 4 -18.60 -18.49 24.37
CA LYS A 4 -17.86 -17.29 23.91
C LYS A 4 -18.53 -16.52 22.77
N LYS A 5 -19.35 -17.20 21.94
CA LYS A 5 -20.10 -16.54 20.87
C LYS A 5 -21.32 -15.76 21.36
N ARG A 6 -21.93 -16.19 22.49
CA ARG A 6 -23.06 -15.50 23.12
C ARG A 6 -22.65 -14.27 23.94
N GLU A 7 -21.47 -14.28 24.55
CA GLU A 7 -20.96 -13.08 25.25
C GLU A 7 -20.61 -11.96 24.30
N ASN A 8 -19.93 -12.25 23.17
CA ASN A 8 -19.60 -11.21 22.18
C ASN A 8 -20.83 -10.60 21.48
N THR A 9 -21.94 -11.35 21.35
CA THR A 9 -23.19 -10.81 20.77
C THR A 9 -24.01 -10.00 21.78
N ARG A 10 -23.85 -10.24 23.06
CA ARG A 10 -24.46 -9.38 24.11
C ARG A 10 -23.75 -8.03 24.21
N PHE A 11 -22.42 -8.00 24.17
CA PHE A 11 -21.68 -6.73 24.19
C PHE A 11 -22.05 -5.79 23.05
N ILE A 12 -22.33 -6.31 21.84
CA ILE A 12 -22.70 -5.50 20.66
C ILE A 12 -24.15 -4.97 20.75
N LYS A 13 -25.06 -5.69 21.41
CA LYS A 13 -26.45 -5.25 21.58
C LYS A 13 -26.67 -4.28 22.75
N ASP A 14 -25.84 -4.37 23.76
CA ASP A 14 -25.90 -3.48 24.94
C ASP A 14 -25.30 -2.11 24.61
N ASP A 15 -24.34 -2.01 23.71
CA ASP A 15 -23.77 -0.72 23.24
C ASP A 15 -24.80 0.15 22.47
N GLU A 16 -25.78 -0.42 21.79
CA GLU A 16 -26.82 0.38 21.10
C GLU A 16 -27.88 0.99 22.04
N LYS A 17 -28.09 0.41 23.22
CA LYS A 17 -29.02 0.94 24.24
C LYS A 17 -28.38 1.89 25.25
N PHE A 18 -27.06 1.89 25.36
CA PHE A 18 -26.30 2.74 26.29
C PHE A 18 -26.12 4.19 25.81
N ASP A 19 -26.35 4.48 24.52
CA ASP A 19 -25.91 5.73 23.89
C ASP A 19 -26.82 6.96 24.20
N GLU A 20 -27.99 6.85 24.77
CA GLU A 20 -28.88 8.00 25.05
C GLU A 20 -29.04 8.42 26.51
N ALA A 21 -28.83 7.54 27.48
CA ALA A 21 -28.94 7.87 28.89
C ALA A 21 -27.60 8.36 29.52
N ASP A 22 -26.47 8.16 28.83
CA ASP A 22 -25.16 8.11 29.48
C ASP A 22 -24.30 9.38 29.40
N SER A 23 -24.59 10.34 28.51
CA SER A 23 -23.77 11.57 28.42
C SER A 23 -23.90 12.47 29.67
N ASN A 24 -25.04 12.46 30.35
CA ASN A 24 -25.28 13.19 31.58
C ASN A 24 -24.81 12.39 32.83
N PHE A 25 -24.87 11.07 32.79
CA PHE A 25 -24.42 10.21 33.83
C PHE A 25 -22.89 10.16 33.90
N GLU A 26 -22.20 10.04 32.75
CA GLU A 26 -20.75 10.11 32.66
C GLU A 26 -20.20 11.47 33.10
N ARG A 27 -20.84 12.59 32.72
CA ARG A 27 -20.45 13.92 33.19
C ARG A 27 -20.57 14.03 34.70
N LYS A 28 -21.68 13.56 35.30
CA LYS A 28 -21.88 13.57 36.76
C LYS A 28 -20.89 12.63 37.47
N GLN A 29 -20.56 11.48 36.89
CA GLN A 29 -19.53 10.57 37.44
C GLN A 29 -18.13 11.20 37.36
N VAL A 30 -17.79 11.84 36.25
CA VAL A 30 -16.50 12.53 36.08
C VAL A 30 -16.39 13.71 37.04
N GLU A 31 -17.46 14.50 37.22
CA GLU A 31 -17.50 15.58 38.23
C GLU A 31 -17.41 15.06 39.64
N TYR A 32 -18.13 13.99 39.98
CA TYR A 32 -18.07 13.35 41.29
C TYR A 32 -16.66 12.79 41.58
N ARG A 33 -16.06 12.12 40.58
CA ARG A 33 -14.68 11.62 40.70
C ARG A 33 -13.67 12.77 40.81
N LYS A 34 -13.82 13.85 40.06
CA LYS A 34 -13.00 15.07 40.19
C LYS A 34 -13.11 15.67 41.58
N LYS A 35 -14.35 15.84 42.11
CA LYS A 35 -14.57 16.36 43.46
C LYS A 35 -14.01 15.44 44.54
N LYS A 36 -14.11 14.11 44.36
CA LYS A 36 -13.55 13.11 45.28
C LYS A 36 -12.01 13.10 45.22
N ILE A 37 -11.43 13.19 44.04
CA ILE A 37 -9.99 13.32 43.85
C ILE A 37 -9.50 14.65 44.44
N GLN A 38 -10.17 15.78 44.24
CA GLN A 38 -9.83 17.07 44.83
C GLN A 38 -9.91 17.06 46.35
N LYS A 39 -10.82 16.28 46.97
CA LYS A 39 -10.90 16.12 48.43
C LYS A 39 -9.82 15.19 49.00
N LEU A 40 -9.35 14.21 48.23
CA LEU A 40 -8.33 13.25 48.64
C LEU A 40 -6.89 13.72 48.36
N THR A 41 -6.72 14.73 47.53
CA THR A 41 -5.41 15.22 47.04
C THR A 41 -4.71 16.30 47.88
N PRO A 42 -5.26 16.92 48.97
CA PRO A 42 -4.53 17.96 49.69
C PRO A 42 -3.25 17.52 50.39
N SER A 43 -3.09 16.22 50.67
CA SER A 43 -1.97 15.72 51.44
C SER A 43 -0.87 15.01 50.65
N PHE A 44 -1.10 14.63 49.40
CA PHE A 44 -0.16 13.83 48.61
C PHE A 44 0.43 14.51 47.37
N VAL A 45 -0.11 15.65 46.94
CA VAL A 45 0.51 16.42 45.89
C VAL A 45 1.64 17.25 46.50
N LYS A 46 2.81 16.63 46.72
CA LYS A 46 4.06 17.37 46.55
C LYS A 46 3.91 18.11 45.24
N LYS A 47 3.86 19.45 45.29
CA LYS A 47 3.98 20.30 44.09
C LYS A 47 5.26 19.82 43.35
N GLU A 48 5.12 18.82 42.49
CA GLU A 48 6.13 18.64 41.46
C GLU A 48 6.20 20.00 40.78
N LYS A 49 7.32 20.67 41.00
CA LYS A 49 7.63 21.93 40.29
C LYS A 49 7.28 21.64 38.85
N LEU A 50 6.27 22.33 38.30
CA LEU A 50 5.94 22.31 36.90
C LEU A 50 7.29 22.40 36.17
N LYS A 51 7.79 21.27 35.71
CA LYS A 51 9.06 21.21 35.00
C LYS A 51 8.90 22.19 33.88
N LYS A 52 9.78 23.23 33.83
CA LYS A 52 9.82 24.22 32.75
C LYS A 52 9.70 23.44 31.46
N THR A 53 8.64 23.74 30.69
CA THR A 53 8.47 23.22 29.33
C THR A 53 9.82 23.32 28.62
N SER A 54 10.36 22.21 28.20
CA SER A 54 11.65 22.20 27.50
C SER A 54 11.53 23.15 26.31
N LYS A 55 12.59 23.94 26.02
CA LYS A 55 12.61 24.81 24.81
C LYS A 55 12.27 24.02 23.55
N LEU A 56 12.58 22.72 23.55
CA LEU A 56 12.22 21.78 22.48
C LEU A 56 10.71 21.54 22.40
N ASP A 57 9.98 21.49 23.51
CA ASP A 57 8.52 21.34 23.51
C ASP A 57 7.83 22.55 22.88
N LEU A 58 8.34 23.75 23.12
CA LEU A 58 7.84 24.98 22.49
C LEU A 58 8.01 24.94 20.97
N LEU A 59 9.11 24.40 20.49
CA LEU A 59 9.36 24.23 19.04
C LEU A 59 8.44 23.18 18.44
N PHE A 60 8.32 22.00 19.09
CA PHE A 60 7.56 20.85 18.57
C PHE A 60 6.05 21.08 18.60
N VAL A 61 5.52 21.88 19.51
CA VAL A 61 4.08 22.17 19.63
C VAL A 61 3.69 23.48 18.93
N HIS A 62 4.65 24.21 18.36
CA HIS A 62 4.38 25.46 17.67
C HIS A 62 3.47 25.27 16.44
N PRO A 63 2.45 26.12 16.20
CA PRO A 63 1.46 25.92 15.14
C PRO A 63 2.01 25.99 13.70
N LEU A 64 3.21 26.52 13.48
CA LEU A 64 3.88 26.53 12.17
C LEU A 64 5.17 25.70 12.20
N TRP A 65 6.07 25.99 13.15
CA TRP A 65 7.36 25.30 13.24
C TRP A 65 7.22 23.83 13.57
N GLY A 66 6.18 23.43 14.32
CA GLY A 66 5.90 22.02 14.62
C GLY A 66 5.58 21.21 13.36
N TYR A 67 4.79 21.77 12.43
CA TYR A 67 4.51 21.11 11.15
C TYR A 67 5.75 21.02 10.25
N LEU A 68 6.52 22.10 10.16
CA LEU A 68 7.74 22.14 9.35
C LEU A 68 8.78 21.13 9.85
N PHE A 69 8.99 21.08 11.17
CA PHE A 69 9.90 20.13 11.80
C PHE A 69 9.43 18.69 11.61
N PHE A 70 8.13 18.44 11.74
CA PHE A 70 7.54 17.14 11.49
C PHE A 70 7.75 16.67 10.04
N LEU A 71 7.52 17.56 9.07
CA LEU A 71 7.75 17.28 7.65
C LEU A 71 9.23 17.00 7.37
N MET A 72 10.14 17.74 8.00
CA MET A 72 11.58 17.51 7.93
C MET A 72 11.96 16.12 8.47
N VAL A 73 11.45 15.76 9.66
CA VAL A 73 11.69 14.43 10.25
C VAL A 73 11.18 13.33 9.33
N LEU A 74 9.97 13.48 8.78
CA LEU A 74 9.44 12.52 7.80
C LEU A 74 10.32 12.41 6.57
N MET A 75 10.76 13.54 6.01
CA MET A 75 11.64 13.56 4.84
C MET A 75 12.94 12.79 5.11
N VAL A 76 13.56 13.02 6.28
CA VAL A 76 14.78 12.30 6.69
C VAL A 76 14.52 10.80 6.82
N ILE A 77 13.43 10.41 7.48
CA ILE A 77 13.06 8.99 7.65
C ILE A 77 12.85 8.33 6.30
N PHE A 78 12.06 8.93 5.41
CA PHE A 78 11.81 8.35 4.08
C PHE A 78 13.09 8.29 3.25
N GLN A 79 13.90 9.35 3.24
CA GLN A 79 15.19 9.34 2.54
C GLN A 79 16.08 8.20 3.03
N PHE A 80 16.14 8.00 4.37
CA PHE A 80 16.94 6.92 4.96
C PHE A 80 16.39 5.55 4.57
N ILE A 81 15.08 5.33 4.67
CA ILE A 81 14.44 4.06 4.29
C ILE A 81 14.74 3.74 2.82
N PHE A 82 14.53 4.68 1.91
CA PHE A 82 14.76 4.44 0.47
C PHE A 82 16.21 4.20 0.13
N SER A 83 17.16 4.91 0.77
CA SER A 83 18.58 4.75 0.47
C SER A 83 19.18 3.48 1.06
N PHE A 84 18.77 3.08 2.26
CA PHE A 84 19.38 1.94 2.96
C PHE A 84 18.61 0.62 2.80
N ALA A 85 17.29 0.65 2.55
CA ALA A 85 16.55 -0.59 2.37
C ALA A 85 16.86 -1.28 1.04
N SER A 86 17.24 -0.54 -0.01
CA SER A 86 17.55 -1.10 -1.33
C SER A 86 18.68 -2.13 -1.29
N TYR A 87 19.79 -1.84 -0.62
CA TYR A 87 20.92 -2.77 -0.56
C TYR A 87 20.58 -4.18 -0.04
N PRO A 88 19.96 -4.34 1.16
CA PRO A 88 19.57 -5.66 1.62
C PRO A 88 18.41 -6.25 0.80
N MET A 89 17.54 -5.43 0.19
CA MET A 89 16.48 -5.92 -0.70
C MET A 89 17.07 -6.56 -1.95
N ASP A 90 18.01 -5.88 -2.63
CA ASP A 90 18.69 -6.39 -3.83
C ASP A 90 19.48 -7.68 -3.54
N TRP A 91 20.11 -7.74 -2.36
CA TRP A 91 20.81 -8.96 -1.93
C TRP A 91 19.86 -10.14 -1.69
N ILE A 92 18.70 -9.90 -1.05
CA ILE A 92 17.67 -10.92 -0.85
C ILE A 92 17.12 -11.36 -2.21
N GLU A 93 16.82 -10.44 -3.10
CA GLU A 93 16.30 -10.73 -4.45
C GLU A 93 17.28 -11.62 -5.22
N SER A 94 18.55 -11.24 -5.30
CA SER A 94 19.61 -12.02 -5.94
C SER A 94 19.74 -13.42 -5.36
N THR A 95 19.61 -13.55 -4.02
CA THR A 95 19.68 -14.84 -3.34
C THR A 95 18.51 -15.75 -3.74
N PHE A 96 17.28 -15.21 -3.78
CA PHE A 96 16.13 -15.99 -4.16
C PHE A 96 16.10 -16.32 -5.65
N LEU A 97 16.61 -15.45 -6.52
CA LEU A 97 16.80 -15.74 -7.95
C LEU A 97 17.82 -16.89 -8.13
N TYR A 98 18.93 -16.85 -7.43
CA TYR A 98 19.91 -17.93 -7.44
C TYR A 98 19.34 -19.26 -6.93
N LEU A 99 18.56 -19.24 -5.83
CA LEU A 99 17.86 -20.42 -5.33
C LEU A 99 16.84 -20.98 -6.31
N SER A 100 16.12 -20.09 -7.01
CA SER A 100 15.15 -20.47 -8.05
C SER A 100 15.87 -21.18 -9.21
N GLN A 101 17.01 -20.67 -9.64
CA GLN A 101 17.82 -21.25 -10.70
C GLN A 101 18.42 -22.60 -10.28
N LEU A 102 19.00 -22.68 -9.07
CA LEU A 102 19.47 -23.95 -8.50
C LEU A 102 18.38 -25.01 -8.43
N ALA A 103 17.16 -24.64 -8.01
CA ALA A 103 16.04 -25.57 -7.96
C ALA A 103 15.64 -26.04 -9.38
N SER A 104 15.65 -25.11 -10.35
CA SER A 104 15.37 -25.44 -11.75
C SER A 104 16.36 -26.45 -12.33
N ASP A 105 17.67 -26.28 -12.03
CA ASP A 105 18.73 -27.12 -12.56
C ASP A 105 18.87 -28.47 -11.83
N SER A 106 18.52 -28.51 -10.54
CA SER A 106 18.70 -29.70 -9.69
C SER A 106 17.53 -30.67 -9.75
N LEU A 107 16.32 -30.21 -10.07
CA LEU A 107 15.12 -31.03 -10.10
C LEU A 107 14.83 -31.56 -11.53
N PRO A 108 14.29 -32.77 -11.68
CA PRO A 108 13.88 -33.30 -12.98
C PRO A 108 12.87 -32.34 -13.63
N SER A 109 13.00 -32.11 -14.93
CA SER A 109 12.07 -31.29 -15.70
C SER A 109 10.64 -31.80 -15.57
N GLY A 110 9.72 -30.94 -15.08
CA GLY A 110 8.32 -31.29 -14.87
C GLY A 110 7.53 -30.21 -14.15
N VAL A 111 6.25 -30.48 -13.95
CA VAL A 111 5.32 -29.53 -13.29
C VAL A 111 5.79 -29.15 -11.87
N VAL A 112 6.34 -30.11 -11.12
CA VAL A 112 6.83 -29.89 -9.75
C VAL A 112 8.05 -28.97 -9.73
N ASN A 113 9.00 -29.15 -10.68
CA ASN A 113 10.14 -28.27 -10.81
C ASN A 113 9.68 -26.84 -11.10
N ASN A 114 8.81 -26.64 -12.08
CA ASN A 114 8.29 -25.31 -12.43
C ASN A 114 7.50 -24.68 -11.27
N LEU A 115 6.70 -25.46 -10.53
CA LEU A 115 5.99 -24.96 -9.35
C LEU A 115 6.96 -24.45 -8.26
N ILE A 116 8.01 -25.22 -7.98
CA ILE A 116 8.98 -24.85 -6.93
C ILE A 116 9.82 -23.67 -7.39
N SER A 117 10.42 -23.73 -8.59
CA SER A 117 11.35 -22.72 -9.09
C SER A 117 10.65 -21.41 -9.48
N GLN A 118 9.47 -21.44 -10.08
CA GLN A 118 8.80 -20.24 -10.59
C GLN A 118 7.61 -19.78 -9.73
N GLY A 119 7.05 -20.64 -8.87
CA GLY A 119 5.90 -20.32 -8.02
C GLY A 119 6.27 -20.11 -6.56
N VAL A 120 6.83 -21.14 -5.92
CA VAL A 120 7.03 -21.15 -4.46
C VAL A 120 8.24 -20.34 -4.05
N ILE A 121 9.41 -20.53 -4.67
CA ILE A 121 10.65 -19.81 -4.31
C ILE A 121 10.51 -18.30 -4.56
N PRO A 122 10.04 -17.82 -5.73
CA PRO A 122 9.79 -16.40 -5.94
C PRO A 122 8.68 -15.86 -5.02
N GLY A 123 7.64 -16.64 -4.71
CA GLY A 123 6.59 -16.27 -3.76
C GLY A 123 7.12 -16.04 -2.34
N ILE A 124 8.02 -16.90 -1.86
CA ILE A 124 8.71 -16.71 -0.58
C ILE A 124 9.66 -15.50 -0.66
N GLY A 125 10.45 -15.39 -1.73
CA GLY A 125 11.32 -14.26 -1.99
C GLY A 125 10.58 -12.92 -1.93
N GLY A 126 9.39 -12.84 -2.57
CA GLY A 126 8.53 -11.66 -2.53
C GLY A 126 8.04 -11.28 -1.13
N VAL A 127 8.01 -12.20 -0.16
CA VAL A 127 7.76 -11.86 1.24
C VAL A 127 9.01 -11.30 1.91
N PHE A 128 10.15 -11.96 1.71
CA PHE A 128 11.40 -11.64 2.40
C PHE A 128 12.00 -10.32 1.92
N ILE A 129 11.82 -9.95 0.65
CA ILE A 129 12.33 -8.71 0.06
C ILE A 129 11.79 -7.46 0.80
N PHE A 130 10.56 -7.52 1.35
CA PHE A 130 9.98 -6.40 2.08
C PHE A 130 10.40 -6.30 3.54
N ILE A 131 11.06 -7.32 4.11
CA ILE A 131 11.47 -7.32 5.53
C ILE A 131 12.38 -6.15 5.87
N PRO A 132 13.44 -5.82 5.11
CA PRO A 132 14.32 -4.70 5.43
C PRO A 132 13.58 -3.36 5.47
N GLN A 133 12.72 -3.11 4.50
CA GLN A 133 11.94 -1.88 4.43
C GLN A 133 10.98 -1.74 5.62
N ILE A 134 10.29 -2.83 5.97
CA ILE A 134 9.36 -2.88 7.10
C ILE A 134 10.12 -2.73 8.43
N ALA A 135 11.27 -3.39 8.55
CA ALA A 135 12.13 -3.29 9.74
C ALA A 135 12.57 -1.85 10.00
N LEU A 136 13.09 -1.16 8.98
CA LEU A 136 13.50 0.24 9.07
C LEU A 136 12.33 1.17 9.39
N LEU A 137 11.18 0.97 8.76
CA LEU A 137 9.99 1.78 9.02
C LEU A 137 9.55 1.67 10.50
N PHE A 138 9.40 0.44 11.01
CA PHE A 138 9.00 0.24 12.40
C PHE A 138 10.09 0.66 13.38
N PHE A 139 11.34 0.55 13.03
CA PHE A 139 12.46 1.05 13.82
C PHE A 139 12.34 2.56 14.05
N PHE A 140 12.11 3.35 13.01
CA PHE A 140 11.93 4.79 13.15
C PHE A 140 10.65 5.15 13.88
N ILE A 141 9.53 4.48 13.59
CA ILE A 141 8.26 4.71 14.29
C ILE A 141 8.42 4.41 15.79
N ALA A 142 9.07 3.29 16.14
CA ALA A 142 9.30 2.94 17.53
C ALA A 142 10.21 3.94 18.26
N ILE A 143 11.22 4.50 17.58
CA ILE A 143 12.04 5.59 18.15
C ILE A 143 11.18 6.83 18.40
N LEU A 144 10.35 7.26 17.44
CA LEU A 144 9.49 8.43 17.59
C LEU A 144 8.46 8.25 18.72
N GLU A 145 7.96 7.01 18.89
CA GLU A 145 7.03 6.65 19.96
C GLU A 145 7.72 6.65 21.34
N GLU A 146 8.84 5.94 21.47
CA GLU A 146 9.60 5.84 22.72
C GLU A 146 10.15 7.19 23.20
N THR A 147 10.57 8.07 22.28
CA THR A 147 11.04 9.42 22.63
C THR A 147 9.90 10.35 23.08
N GLY A 148 8.63 9.98 22.83
CA GLY A 148 7.46 10.82 23.10
C GLY A 148 7.24 11.93 22.06
N TYR A 149 8.02 11.97 20.97
CA TYR A 149 7.81 12.92 19.87
C TYR A 149 6.48 12.69 19.15
N LEU A 150 6.11 11.42 18.95
CA LEU A 150 4.87 11.04 18.30
C LEU A 150 3.62 11.61 18.98
N SER A 151 3.61 11.69 20.31
CA SER A 151 2.50 12.30 21.06
C SER A 151 2.32 13.79 20.74
N ARG A 152 3.41 14.51 20.49
CA ARG A 152 3.39 15.94 20.08
C ARG A 152 2.86 16.11 18.68
N VAL A 153 3.27 15.23 17.75
CA VAL A 153 2.74 15.19 16.39
C VAL A 153 1.23 14.95 16.40
N VAL A 154 0.77 13.94 17.16
CA VAL A 154 -0.67 13.66 17.34
C VAL A 154 -1.42 14.88 17.86
N PHE A 155 -0.86 15.60 18.82
CA PHE A 155 -1.48 16.79 19.37
C PHE A 155 -1.67 17.92 18.34
N ILE A 156 -0.63 18.21 17.55
CA ILE A 156 -0.70 19.27 16.53
C ILE A 156 -1.67 18.86 15.42
N MET A 157 -1.58 17.61 14.95
CA MET A 157 -2.38 17.09 13.85
C MET A 157 -3.86 16.91 14.21
N ASP A 158 -4.21 16.79 15.49
CA ASP A 158 -5.59 16.66 15.92
C ASP A 158 -6.46 17.83 15.44
N ARG A 159 -5.89 19.04 15.37
CA ARG A 159 -6.59 20.23 14.85
C ARG A 159 -7.02 20.08 13.39
N ILE A 160 -6.18 19.43 12.56
CA ILE A 160 -6.45 19.20 11.12
C ILE A 160 -7.34 17.99 10.93
N MET A 161 -7.19 16.94 11.76
CA MET A 161 -7.89 15.68 11.58
C MET A 161 -9.35 15.71 12.06
N ARG A 162 -9.67 16.48 13.10
CA ARG A 162 -11.04 16.56 13.68
C ARG A 162 -12.11 17.02 12.69
N PRO A 163 -11.91 18.07 11.86
CA PRO A 163 -12.90 18.45 10.86
C PRO A 163 -13.25 17.33 9.88
N LEU A 164 -12.29 16.44 9.62
CA LEU A 164 -12.43 15.29 8.72
C LEU A 164 -13.07 14.06 9.38
N GLY A 165 -13.42 14.13 10.67
CA GLY A 165 -13.99 13.00 11.42
C GLY A 165 -12.97 11.98 11.90
N LEU A 166 -11.71 12.35 11.91
CA LEU A 166 -10.58 11.55 12.37
C LEU A 166 -10.07 12.08 13.70
N ASN A 167 -9.38 11.23 14.46
CA ASN A 167 -8.67 11.60 15.66
C ASN A 167 -7.21 11.95 15.30
N GLY A 168 -6.55 12.80 16.10
CA GLY A 168 -5.12 13.08 15.93
C GLY A 168 -4.26 11.82 15.89
N LYS A 169 -4.64 10.75 16.60
CA LYS A 169 -3.97 9.45 16.52
C LYS A 169 -4.04 8.79 15.13
N SER A 170 -4.99 9.18 14.28
CA SER A 170 -5.11 8.65 12.91
C SER A 170 -3.96 9.08 12.00
N ILE A 171 -3.22 10.14 12.38
CA ILE A 171 -2.07 10.60 11.59
C ILE A 171 -0.97 9.55 11.49
N VAL A 172 -0.74 8.79 12.58
CA VAL A 172 0.30 7.74 12.63
C VAL A 172 0.02 6.63 11.62
N PRO A 173 -1.17 6.00 11.60
CA PRO A 173 -1.58 5.09 10.55
C PRO A 173 -1.45 5.65 9.13
N LEU A 174 -1.90 6.87 8.91
CA LEU A 174 -1.88 7.48 7.57
C LEU A 174 -0.46 7.73 7.07
N ILE A 175 0.43 8.25 7.92
CA ILE A 175 1.84 8.44 7.55
C ILE A 175 2.54 7.10 7.32
N SER A 176 2.32 6.13 8.20
CA SER A 176 2.86 4.78 8.00
C SER A 176 2.40 4.19 6.67
N SER A 177 1.17 4.52 6.23
CA SER A 177 0.61 4.04 4.96
C SER A 177 1.28 4.66 3.73
N LEU A 178 1.96 5.82 3.84
CA LEU A 178 2.79 6.37 2.76
C LEU A 178 3.98 5.46 2.44
N ALA A 179 4.54 4.80 3.44
CA ALA A 179 5.56 3.78 3.19
C ALA A 179 4.92 2.45 2.79
N CYS A 180 3.98 1.94 3.61
CA CYS A 180 3.26 0.70 3.35
C CYS A 180 1.91 0.67 4.07
N ALA A 181 0.84 0.30 3.36
CA ALA A 181 -0.51 0.25 3.92
C ALA A 181 -0.67 -0.83 5.03
N ILE A 182 0.10 -1.93 4.97
CA ILE A 182 0.04 -3.01 5.95
C ILE A 182 0.34 -2.51 7.37
N PRO A 183 1.55 -1.95 7.66
CA PRO A 183 1.84 -1.37 8.96
C PRO A 183 0.91 -0.20 9.31
N GLY A 184 0.50 0.59 8.32
CA GLY A 184 -0.47 1.66 8.51
C GLY A 184 -1.78 1.16 9.09
N VAL A 185 -2.40 0.15 8.50
CA VAL A 185 -3.63 -0.47 9.01
C VAL A 185 -3.42 -1.11 10.39
N MET A 186 -2.29 -1.79 10.62
CA MET A 186 -1.97 -2.39 11.91
C MET A 186 -1.82 -1.37 13.04
N SER A 187 -1.27 -0.18 12.76
CA SER A 187 -1.08 0.88 13.75
C SER A 187 -2.39 1.55 14.17
N THR A 188 -3.50 1.33 13.46
CA THR A 188 -4.83 1.83 13.84
C THR A 188 -5.33 1.29 15.18
N ARG A 189 -4.70 0.24 15.73
CA ARG A 189 -5.02 -0.32 17.06
C ARG A 189 -4.84 0.70 18.19
N THR A 190 -4.06 1.76 17.97
CA THR A 190 -3.89 2.85 18.94
C THR A 190 -5.11 3.76 19.05
N ILE A 191 -6.07 3.65 18.10
CA ILE A 191 -7.31 4.43 18.08
C ILE A 191 -8.38 3.69 18.86
N SER A 192 -8.85 4.27 19.97
CA SER A 192 -9.83 3.65 20.87
C SER A 192 -11.25 3.64 20.30
N ASN A 193 -11.65 4.70 19.58
CA ASN A 193 -12.99 4.78 18.97
C ASN A 193 -13.05 3.91 17.72
N TRP A 194 -13.92 2.89 17.72
CA TRP A 194 -14.08 1.96 16.62
C TRP A 194 -14.45 2.62 15.29
N LYS A 195 -15.34 3.62 15.30
CA LYS A 195 -15.79 4.31 14.08
C LYS A 195 -14.65 5.11 13.44
N GLU A 196 -13.90 5.86 14.25
CA GLU A 196 -12.70 6.59 13.79
C GLU A 196 -11.62 5.64 13.31
N ARG A 197 -11.40 4.53 14.04
CA ARG A 197 -10.47 3.47 13.64
C ARG A 197 -10.88 2.87 12.30
N LEU A 198 -12.16 2.56 12.10
CA LEU A 198 -12.69 2.00 10.87
C LEU A 198 -12.50 2.95 9.69
N ILE A 199 -12.84 4.23 9.85
CA ILE A 199 -12.61 5.24 8.80
C ILE A 199 -11.13 5.27 8.45
N THR A 200 -10.23 5.29 9.45
CA THR A 200 -8.78 5.30 9.23
C THR A 200 -8.31 4.04 8.48
N ILE A 201 -8.83 2.85 8.83
CA ILE A 201 -8.54 1.60 8.12
C ILE A 201 -8.97 1.67 6.65
N LEU A 202 -10.16 2.21 6.39
CA LEU A 202 -10.72 2.27 5.05
C LEU A 202 -9.97 3.23 4.12
N ILE A 203 -9.48 4.35 4.65
CA ILE A 203 -8.76 5.36 3.85
C ILE A 203 -7.24 5.12 3.76
N ALA A 204 -6.66 4.33 4.67
CA ALA A 204 -5.22 4.08 4.71
C ALA A 204 -4.62 3.62 3.37
N PRO A 205 -5.24 2.72 2.57
CA PRO A 205 -4.68 2.29 1.29
C PRO A 205 -4.79 3.33 0.17
N LEU A 206 -5.57 4.42 0.35
CA LEU A 206 -5.59 5.55 -0.60
C LEU A 206 -4.30 6.36 -0.55
N MET A 207 -3.61 6.36 0.59
CA MET A 207 -2.28 6.96 0.69
C MET A 207 -1.33 6.25 -0.27
N SER A 208 -0.66 7.03 -1.13
CA SER A 208 0.26 6.48 -2.12
C SER A 208 1.49 5.88 -1.45
N CYS A 209 1.62 4.56 -1.48
CA CYS A 209 2.77 3.86 -0.91
C CYS A 209 3.95 3.78 -1.89
N SER A 210 5.14 3.45 -1.36
CA SER A 210 6.39 3.35 -2.13
C SER A 210 6.34 2.33 -3.28
N ALA A 211 5.60 1.25 -3.15
CA ALA A 211 5.43 0.23 -4.19
C ALA A 211 4.75 0.75 -5.48
N ARG A 212 4.16 1.95 -5.46
CA ARG A 212 3.63 2.62 -6.66
C ARG A 212 4.71 3.33 -7.48
N ILE A 213 5.87 3.65 -6.89
CA ILE A 213 6.93 4.44 -7.55
C ILE A 213 7.41 3.78 -8.84
N PRO A 214 7.72 2.46 -8.90
CA PRO A 214 8.16 1.82 -10.14
C PRO A 214 7.16 1.97 -11.28
N VAL A 215 5.86 1.83 -10.98
CA VAL A 215 4.79 1.99 -11.98
C VAL A 215 4.68 3.44 -12.44
N TYR A 216 4.70 4.39 -11.50
CA TYR A 216 4.65 5.82 -11.84
C TYR A 216 5.86 6.25 -12.66
N THR A 217 7.07 5.86 -12.26
CA THR A 217 8.29 6.23 -13.00
C THR A 217 8.32 5.66 -14.41
N LEU A 218 7.84 4.42 -14.61
CA LEU A 218 7.72 3.82 -15.94
C LEU A 218 6.72 4.61 -16.80
N LEU A 219 5.50 4.84 -16.28
CA LEU A 219 4.43 5.50 -17.04
C LEU A 219 4.73 6.98 -17.29
N ILE A 220 5.25 7.70 -16.31
CA ILE A 220 5.65 9.10 -16.45
C ILE A 220 6.72 9.21 -17.55
N ALA A 221 7.75 8.38 -17.47
CA ALA A 221 8.82 8.38 -18.46
C ALA A 221 8.37 7.95 -19.86
N LEU A 222 7.24 7.23 -19.98
CA LEU A 222 6.67 6.81 -21.26
C LEU A 222 5.85 7.91 -21.94
N VAL A 223 4.99 8.62 -21.16
CA VAL A 223 3.99 9.53 -21.73
C VAL A 223 4.28 11.01 -21.49
N ILE A 224 5.11 11.36 -20.47
CA ILE A 224 5.46 12.74 -20.17
C ILE A 224 6.82 13.08 -20.79
N PRO A 225 6.89 14.10 -21.66
CA PRO A 225 8.16 14.53 -22.25
C PRO A 225 9.13 15.05 -21.17
N GLU A 226 10.41 14.83 -21.42
CA GLU A 226 11.46 15.43 -20.60
C GLU A 226 11.48 16.94 -20.83
N GLY A 227 11.41 17.69 -19.74
CA GLY A 227 11.40 19.15 -19.80
C GLY A 227 11.51 19.79 -18.41
N TYR A 228 11.85 21.08 -18.38
CA TYR A 228 11.95 21.86 -17.17
C TYR A 228 10.98 23.03 -17.19
N VAL A 229 10.23 23.23 -16.12
CA VAL A 229 9.40 24.40 -15.88
C VAL A 229 10.24 25.42 -15.10
N MET A 230 10.22 26.68 -15.52
CA MET A 230 11.03 27.76 -14.91
C MET A 230 12.55 27.45 -14.83
N GLY A 231 13.07 26.54 -15.69
CA GLY A 231 14.50 26.26 -15.79
C GLY A 231 15.09 25.30 -14.73
N PHE A 232 14.38 24.97 -13.66
CA PHE A 232 14.91 24.12 -12.56
C PHE A 232 13.95 23.02 -12.06
N ILE A 233 12.66 23.10 -12.36
CA ILE A 233 11.69 22.06 -11.94
C ILE A 233 11.45 21.08 -13.07
N ASN A 234 11.79 19.80 -12.87
CA ASN A 234 11.50 18.74 -13.83
C ASN A 234 10.00 18.44 -13.88
N ILE A 235 9.40 18.46 -15.09
CA ILE A 235 7.97 18.19 -15.31
C ILE A 235 7.59 16.79 -14.81
N GLN A 236 8.43 15.80 -15.04
CA GLN A 236 8.17 14.42 -14.60
C GLN A 236 8.10 14.32 -13.06
N GLY A 237 8.99 15.05 -12.36
CA GLY A 237 8.95 15.16 -10.90
C GLY A 237 7.70 15.87 -10.38
N LEU A 238 7.24 16.91 -11.10
CA LEU A 238 6.02 17.64 -10.75
C LEU A 238 4.78 16.75 -10.88
N VAL A 239 4.69 15.94 -11.95
CA VAL A 239 3.61 14.97 -12.15
C VAL A 239 3.61 13.92 -11.04
N LEU A 240 4.78 13.38 -10.69
CA LEU A 240 4.91 12.42 -9.58
C LEU A 240 4.42 13.03 -8.25
N PHE A 241 4.85 14.24 -7.94
CA PHE A 241 4.40 14.97 -6.76
C PHE A 241 2.87 15.20 -6.77
N GLY A 242 2.32 15.57 -7.93
CA GLY A 242 0.87 15.76 -8.13
C GLY A 242 0.07 14.48 -7.87
N LEU A 243 0.55 13.31 -8.31
CA LEU A 243 -0.08 12.02 -8.06
C LEU A 243 -0.09 11.66 -6.56
N TYR A 244 1.00 11.94 -5.84
CA TYR A 244 1.04 11.74 -4.39
C TYR A 244 0.08 12.68 -3.66
N LEU A 245 0.06 13.95 -4.06
CA LEU A 245 -0.86 14.94 -3.50
C LEU A 245 -2.33 14.55 -3.77
N LEU A 246 -2.63 14.08 -4.98
CA LEU A 246 -3.95 13.58 -5.36
C LEU A 246 -4.39 12.41 -4.45
N GLY A 247 -3.50 11.49 -4.13
CA GLY A 247 -3.75 10.40 -3.20
C GLY A 247 -4.08 10.88 -1.78
N ILE A 248 -3.33 11.86 -1.28
CA ILE A 248 -3.57 12.46 0.05
C ILE A 248 -4.92 13.18 0.07
N ILE A 249 -5.19 14.03 -0.93
CA ILE A 249 -6.48 14.75 -1.04
C ILE A 249 -7.63 13.74 -1.15
N GLY A 250 -7.50 12.71 -1.99
CA GLY A 250 -8.49 11.66 -2.12
C GLY A 250 -8.78 10.93 -0.81
N ALA A 251 -7.74 10.62 -0.02
CA ALA A 251 -7.91 10.02 1.29
C ALA A 251 -8.66 10.95 2.27
N LEU A 252 -8.33 12.24 2.30
CA LEU A 252 -8.97 13.21 3.18
C LEU A 252 -10.43 13.47 2.78
N VAL A 253 -10.71 13.60 1.48
CA VAL A 253 -12.08 13.74 0.96
C VAL A 253 -12.92 12.49 1.28
N THR A 254 -12.36 11.31 1.06
CA THR A 254 -13.03 10.04 1.41
C THR A 254 -13.28 9.93 2.91
N ALA A 255 -12.35 10.37 3.76
CA ALA A 255 -12.55 10.43 5.21
C ALA A 255 -13.74 11.32 5.57
N PHE A 256 -13.83 12.50 4.95
CA PHE A 256 -14.94 13.43 5.16
C PHE A 256 -16.28 12.82 4.72
N VAL A 257 -16.34 12.18 3.55
CA VAL A 257 -17.54 11.50 3.05
C VAL A 257 -17.95 10.35 3.98
N LEU A 258 -16.98 9.50 4.39
CA LEU A 258 -17.25 8.40 5.32
C LEU A 258 -17.74 8.90 6.69
N LYS A 259 -17.23 10.04 7.17
CA LYS A 259 -17.75 10.69 8.40
C LYS A 259 -19.24 11.01 8.28
N LEU A 260 -19.70 11.50 7.12
CA LEU A 260 -21.10 11.83 6.90
C LEU A 260 -21.99 10.58 6.87
N ILE A 261 -21.46 9.48 6.30
CA ILE A 261 -22.17 8.20 6.18
C ILE A 261 -22.17 7.46 7.55
N ILE A 262 -21.03 7.36 8.19
CA ILE A 262 -20.85 6.69 9.49
C ILE A 262 -21.11 7.69 10.60
N LYS A 263 -22.35 8.14 10.79
CA LYS A 263 -22.75 9.12 11.81
C LYS A 263 -22.12 8.80 13.17
N ASN A 264 -21.12 9.58 13.57
CA ASN A 264 -20.47 9.45 14.87
C ASN A 264 -21.09 10.47 15.84
N LYS A 265 -21.99 10.02 16.71
CA LYS A 265 -22.63 10.87 17.74
C LYS A 265 -21.67 11.18 18.91
N ALA A 266 -20.69 10.32 19.16
CA ALA A 266 -19.72 10.50 20.22
C ALA A 266 -18.54 11.35 19.74
N LYS A 267 -18.47 12.60 20.15
CA LYS A 267 -17.26 13.42 19.99
C LYS A 267 -16.20 12.89 20.97
N GLY A 268 -15.30 12.04 20.48
CA GLY A 268 -14.15 11.58 21.26
C GLY A 268 -13.33 12.80 21.71
N VAL A 269 -13.26 13.04 23.01
CA VAL A 269 -12.34 14.03 23.56
C VAL A 269 -10.98 13.36 23.65
N LEU A 270 -10.01 13.86 22.88
CA LEU A 270 -8.62 13.41 22.97
C LEU A 270 -8.03 13.93 24.29
N LEU A 271 -8.07 13.10 25.33
CA LEU A 271 -7.28 13.32 26.54
C LEU A 271 -5.88 12.77 26.26
N LEU A 272 -4.97 13.64 25.84
CA LEU A 272 -3.59 13.29 25.57
C LEU A 272 -2.71 13.90 26.67
N GLU A 273 -2.15 13.08 27.53
CA GLU A 273 -1.04 13.48 28.38
C GLU A 273 0.23 13.48 27.54
N LEU A 274 0.90 14.62 27.42
CA LEU A 274 2.18 14.72 26.71
C LEU A 274 3.28 14.12 27.60
N PRO A 275 3.83 12.95 27.28
CA PRO A 275 4.91 12.36 28.06
C PRO A 275 6.16 13.22 27.97
N ASN A 276 7.01 13.21 29.01
CA ASN A 276 8.29 13.87 28.95
C ASN A 276 9.15 13.28 27.82
N LEU A 277 9.90 14.15 27.11
CA LEU A 277 10.91 13.69 26.17
C LEU A 277 11.96 12.87 26.92
N LYS A 278 12.24 11.66 26.43
CA LYS A 278 13.23 10.75 27.00
C LYS A 278 14.06 10.10 25.89
N THR A 279 15.22 9.60 26.23
CA THR A 279 16.01 8.77 25.32
C THR A 279 15.29 7.45 25.05
N PRO A 280 15.34 6.93 23.81
CA PRO A 280 14.68 5.68 23.48
C PRO A 280 15.30 4.49 24.21
N VAL A 281 14.48 3.56 24.65
CA VAL A 281 14.93 2.30 25.24
C VAL A 281 15.14 1.30 24.10
N TRP A 282 16.38 1.14 23.67
CA TRP A 282 16.76 0.33 22.49
C TRP A 282 16.21 -1.10 22.53
N ARG A 283 16.13 -1.69 23.71
CA ARG A 283 15.56 -3.02 23.90
C ARG A 283 14.07 -3.08 23.49
N ASN A 284 13.29 -2.07 23.85
CA ASN A 284 11.87 -2.00 23.49
C ASN A 284 11.72 -1.79 21.98
N VAL A 285 12.54 -0.89 21.40
CA VAL A 285 12.57 -0.67 19.96
C VAL A 285 12.83 -1.97 19.22
N GLY A 286 13.88 -2.72 19.62
CA GLY A 286 14.21 -4.01 19.01
C GLY A 286 13.09 -5.04 19.11
N PHE A 287 12.46 -5.19 20.27
CA PHE A 287 11.32 -6.10 20.43
C PHE A 287 10.11 -5.70 19.58
N THR A 288 9.80 -4.41 19.51
CA THR A 288 8.71 -3.91 18.67
C THR A 288 8.96 -4.24 17.19
N VAL A 289 10.16 -3.99 16.69
CA VAL A 289 10.53 -4.31 15.29
C VAL A 289 10.41 -5.80 15.01
N LEU A 290 10.99 -6.65 15.86
CA LEU A 290 10.92 -8.11 15.70
C LEU A 290 9.48 -8.64 15.74
N GLU A 291 8.65 -8.14 16.65
CA GLU A 291 7.24 -8.50 16.73
C GLU A 291 6.50 -8.14 15.43
N LYS A 292 6.72 -6.94 14.90
CA LYS A 292 6.08 -6.50 13.65
C LYS A 292 6.53 -7.29 12.44
N ILE A 293 7.83 -7.60 12.33
CA ILE A 293 8.36 -8.48 11.29
C ILE A 293 7.72 -9.87 11.39
N LYS A 294 7.70 -10.46 12.60
CA LYS A 294 7.08 -11.77 12.81
C LYS A 294 5.62 -11.80 12.37
N ILE A 295 4.84 -10.80 12.75
CA ILE A 295 3.44 -10.67 12.35
C ILE A 295 3.33 -10.57 10.82
N PHE A 296 4.19 -9.76 10.16
CA PHE A 296 4.18 -9.62 8.72
C PHE A 296 4.46 -10.94 8.00
N VAL A 297 5.54 -11.62 8.36
CA VAL A 297 5.99 -12.87 7.73
C VAL A 297 4.93 -13.98 7.89
N PHE A 298 4.41 -14.16 9.11
CA PHE A 298 3.49 -15.27 9.38
C PHE A 298 2.05 -14.99 8.96
N ASP A 299 1.59 -13.74 8.96
CA ASP A 299 0.19 -13.43 8.64
C ASP A 299 0.04 -13.00 7.16
N ALA A 300 0.83 -12.01 6.70
CA ALA A 300 0.77 -11.58 5.32
C ALA A 300 1.50 -12.54 4.38
N GLY A 301 2.63 -13.12 4.80
CA GLY A 301 3.44 -14.00 3.99
C GLY A 301 2.70 -15.25 3.49
N LYS A 302 1.88 -15.88 4.33
CA LYS A 302 1.06 -17.04 3.91
C LYS A 302 0.11 -16.69 2.76
N ILE A 303 -0.45 -15.48 2.80
CA ILE A 303 -1.42 -15.03 1.79
C ILE A 303 -0.70 -14.66 0.51
N ILE A 304 0.44 -13.97 0.61
CA ILE A 304 1.29 -13.64 -0.54
C ILE A 304 1.72 -14.92 -1.26
N LEU A 305 2.20 -15.91 -0.50
CA LEU A 305 2.63 -17.19 -1.06
C LEU A 305 1.47 -17.93 -1.75
N ALA A 306 0.31 -18.00 -1.11
CA ALA A 306 -0.86 -18.65 -1.71
C ALA A 306 -1.27 -17.99 -3.03
N ILE A 307 -1.28 -16.64 -3.06
CA ILE A 307 -1.62 -15.88 -4.27
C ILE A 307 -0.54 -16.05 -5.34
N SER A 308 0.74 -16.05 -4.97
CA SER A 308 1.85 -16.26 -5.91
C SER A 308 1.72 -17.62 -6.62
N VAL A 309 1.40 -18.67 -5.88
CA VAL A 309 1.16 -20.01 -6.46
C VAL A 309 -0.06 -20.02 -7.37
N ILE A 310 -1.17 -19.37 -6.99
CA ILE A 310 -2.37 -19.27 -7.83
C ILE A 310 -2.06 -18.51 -9.12
N LEU A 311 -1.37 -17.39 -9.03
CA LEU A 311 -1.00 -16.58 -10.20
C LEU A 311 -0.03 -17.31 -11.10
N TRP A 312 0.96 -18.02 -10.53
CA TRP A 312 1.84 -18.88 -11.30
C TRP A 312 1.04 -19.95 -12.08
N PHE A 313 0.10 -20.62 -11.42
CA PHE A 313 -0.76 -21.59 -12.09
C PHE A 313 -1.56 -20.95 -13.23
N MET A 314 -2.20 -19.81 -12.99
CA MET A 314 -2.98 -19.11 -13.99
C MET A 314 -2.13 -18.56 -15.15
N ALA A 315 -0.87 -18.21 -14.91
CA ALA A 315 0.06 -17.71 -15.92
C ALA A 315 0.71 -18.84 -16.73
N SER A 316 0.92 -20.02 -16.11
CA SER A 316 1.61 -21.15 -16.73
C SER A 316 0.67 -22.07 -17.51
N TYR A 317 -0.62 -22.08 -17.19
CA TYR A 317 -1.62 -22.96 -17.80
C TYR A 317 -2.70 -22.17 -18.53
N GLY A 318 -3.26 -22.75 -19.58
CA GLY A 318 -4.35 -22.20 -20.37
C GLY A 318 -5.40 -23.24 -20.77
N PRO A 319 -6.55 -22.83 -21.30
CA PRO A 319 -7.59 -23.74 -21.71
C PRO A 319 -7.20 -24.52 -22.96
N GLY A 320 -7.24 -25.86 -22.88
CA GLY A 320 -6.96 -26.77 -23.98
C GLY A 320 -5.51 -26.72 -24.47
N ASP A 321 -5.26 -27.12 -25.75
CA ASP A 321 -3.92 -27.18 -26.36
C ASP A 321 -3.49 -25.85 -27.01
N THR A 322 -4.13 -24.74 -26.64
CA THR A 322 -3.88 -23.44 -27.30
C THR A 322 -2.46 -22.93 -27.09
N ILE A 323 -1.89 -23.13 -25.91
CA ILE A 323 -0.51 -22.74 -25.58
C ILE A 323 0.48 -23.52 -26.44
N GLU A 324 0.32 -24.86 -26.55
CA GLU A 324 1.23 -25.72 -27.31
C GLU A 324 1.20 -25.38 -28.81
N LYS A 325 0.00 -25.23 -29.38
CA LYS A 325 -0.19 -24.86 -30.78
C LYS A 325 0.41 -23.49 -31.11
N SER A 326 0.16 -22.49 -30.24
CA SER A 326 0.70 -21.13 -30.43
C SER A 326 2.21 -21.10 -30.24
N SER A 327 2.76 -21.83 -29.28
CA SER A 327 4.20 -21.96 -29.08
C SER A 327 4.88 -22.61 -30.29
N GLN A 328 4.29 -23.66 -30.87
CA GLN A 328 4.81 -24.29 -32.10
C GLN A 328 4.76 -23.37 -33.30
N ASN A 329 3.73 -22.55 -33.44
CA ASN A 329 3.62 -21.56 -34.51
C ASN A 329 4.69 -20.46 -34.37
N VAL A 330 5.00 -20.00 -33.18
CA VAL A 330 6.07 -19.02 -32.95
C VAL A 330 7.43 -19.61 -33.21
N MET A 331 7.69 -20.88 -32.82
CA MET A 331 8.95 -21.56 -33.12
C MET A 331 9.22 -21.70 -34.60
N LYS A 332 8.17 -21.77 -35.44
CA LYS A 332 8.28 -21.82 -36.92
C LYS A 332 8.45 -20.45 -37.56
N SER A 333 8.30 -19.35 -36.80
CA SER A 333 8.41 -18.00 -37.37
C SER A 333 9.86 -17.65 -37.71
N GLN A 334 10.07 -16.97 -38.86
CA GLN A 334 11.40 -16.50 -39.28
C GLN A 334 12.06 -15.57 -38.24
N ARG A 335 11.26 -14.83 -37.49
CA ARG A 335 11.74 -13.95 -36.44
C ARG A 335 12.35 -14.74 -35.25
N TYR A 336 11.71 -15.83 -34.85
CA TYR A 336 12.22 -16.71 -33.78
C TYR A 336 13.54 -17.38 -34.19
N LEU A 337 13.68 -17.82 -35.44
CA LEU A 337 14.89 -18.48 -35.94
C LEU A 337 16.13 -17.56 -36.00
N LYS A 338 15.91 -16.25 -36.15
CA LYS A 338 16.98 -15.24 -36.24
C LYS A 338 17.29 -14.55 -34.88
N SER A 339 16.53 -14.83 -33.86
CA SER A 339 16.68 -14.20 -32.54
C SER A 339 17.72 -14.91 -31.68
N SER A 340 18.31 -14.17 -30.74
CA SER A 340 19.17 -14.72 -29.68
C SER A 340 18.41 -15.69 -28.77
N ASP A 341 19.12 -16.52 -28.02
CA ASP A 341 18.45 -17.52 -27.15
C ASP A 341 17.60 -16.86 -26.05
N ASP A 342 18.02 -15.72 -25.52
CA ASP A 342 17.24 -14.91 -24.58
C ASP A 342 15.96 -14.34 -25.22
N GLU A 343 16.05 -13.83 -26.44
CA GLU A 343 14.88 -13.35 -27.19
C GLU A 343 13.91 -14.48 -27.53
N LYS A 344 14.42 -15.68 -27.85
CA LYS A 344 13.58 -16.87 -28.09
C LYS A 344 12.79 -17.26 -26.85
N GLN A 345 13.44 -17.26 -25.70
CA GLN A 345 12.80 -17.56 -24.43
C GLN A 345 11.74 -16.51 -24.07
N SER A 346 12.05 -15.24 -24.29
CA SER A 346 11.13 -14.12 -24.08
C SER A 346 9.90 -14.19 -24.98
N MET A 347 10.07 -14.49 -26.26
CA MET A 347 8.95 -14.67 -27.19
C MET A 347 8.06 -15.85 -26.78
N LYS A 348 8.65 -16.97 -26.31
CA LYS A 348 7.91 -18.12 -25.83
C LYS A 348 7.10 -17.76 -24.59
N SER A 349 7.69 -17.06 -23.62
CA SER A 349 7.01 -16.61 -22.39
C SER A 349 5.85 -15.66 -22.67
N SER A 350 6.03 -14.72 -23.63
CA SER A 350 4.98 -13.78 -24.04
C SER A 350 3.77 -14.51 -24.64
N VAL A 351 3.99 -15.48 -25.54
CA VAL A 351 2.90 -16.27 -26.14
C VAL A 351 2.22 -17.19 -25.13
N MET A 352 2.99 -17.79 -24.22
CA MET A 352 2.42 -18.57 -23.12
C MET A 352 1.50 -17.73 -22.27
N LEU A 353 1.93 -16.52 -21.89
CA LEU A 353 1.12 -15.62 -21.07
C LEU A 353 -0.14 -15.14 -21.79
N GLU A 354 -0.06 -14.85 -23.11
CA GLU A 354 -1.20 -14.43 -23.91
C GLU A 354 -2.32 -15.46 -23.97
N HIS A 355 -1.97 -16.75 -24.03
CA HIS A 355 -2.90 -17.87 -24.16
C HIS A 355 -3.20 -18.57 -22.83
N SER A 356 -2.62 -18.10 -21.72
CA SER A 356 -2.86 -18.58 -20.38
C SER A 356 -4.26 -18.21 -19.84
N TYR A 357 -4.64 -18.76 -18.70
CA TYR A 357 -5.88 -18.36 -18.01
C TYR A 357 -5.89 -16.87 -17.67
N ILE A 358 -4.74 -16.30 -17.25
CA ILE A 358 -4.59 -14.85 -17.00
C ILE A 358 -4.76 -14.05 -18.30
N GLY A 359 -4.20 -14.50 -19.42
CA GLY A 359 -4.35 -13.87 -20.73
C GLY A 359 -5.80 -13.82 -21.19
N ASN A 360 -6.52 -14.95 -21.06
CA ASN A 360 -7.94 -14.99 -21.38
C ASN A 360 -8.78 -14.11 -20.45
N LEU A 361 -8.44 -14.05 -19.14
CA LEU A 361 -9.10 -13.15 -18.21
C LEU A 361 -8.85 -11.68 -18.56
N GLY A 362 -7.65 -11.33 -19.01
CA GLY A 362 -7.32 -10.00 -19.52
C GLY A 362 -8.18 -9.61 -20.73
N LYS A 363 -8.31 -10.52 -21.70
CA LYS A 363 -9.17 -10.33 -22.88
C LYS A 363 -10.67 -10.24 -22.49
N PHE A 364 -11.11 -10.96 -21.47
CA PHE A 364 -12.49 -10.90 -20.96
C PHE A 364 -12.81 -9.55 -20.29
N ILE A 365 -11.83 -8.95 -19.61
CA ILE A 365 -12.00 -7.65 -18.93
C ILE A 365 -11.80 -6.49 -19.92
N GLU A 366 -11.15 -6.70 -21.06
CA GLU A 366 -10.86 -5.67 -22.06
C GLU A 366 -12.07 -4.75 -22.39
N PRO A 367 -13.30 -5.25 -22.64
CA PRO A 367 -14.43 -4.38 -22.93
C PRO A 367 -14.80 -3.41 -21.80
N VAL A 368 -14.47 -3.75 -20.56
CA VAL A 368 -14.74 -2.92 -19.38
C VAL A 368 -13.67 -1.83 -19.21
N ILE A 369 -12.43 -2.10 -19.61
CA ILE A 369 -11.30 -1.17 -19.46
C ILE A 369 -10.99 -0.38 -20.75
N GLU A 370 -11.52 -0.80 -21.89
CA GLU A 370 -11.38 -0.12 -23.18
C GLU A 370 -11.84 1.36 -23.13
N PRO A 371 -12.95 1.73 -22.44
CA PRO A 371 -13.36 3.13 -22.29
C PRO A 371 -12.33 4.00 -21.57
N LEU A 372 -11.42 3.41 -20.80
CA LEU A 372 -10.30 4.09 -20.12
C LEU A 372 -9.08 4.26 -21.05
N GLY A 373 -9.15 3.73 -22.25
CA GLY A 373 -8.05 3.68 -23.20
C GLY A 373 -7.05 2.55 -22.94
N TYR A 374 -7.46 1.48 -22.23
CA TYR A 374 -6.59 0.34 -21.90
C TYR A 374 -6.84 -0.84 -22.86
N ASP A 375 -5.79 -1.61 -23.09
CA ASP A 375 -5.84 -2.86 -23.86
C ASP A 375 -5.78 -4.09 -22.90
N TRP A 376 -5.93 -5.28 -23.47
CA TRP A 376 -5.85 -6.54 -22.72
C TRP A 376 -4.49 -6.76 -22.03
N LYS A 377 -3.38 -6.22 -22.57
CA LYS A 377 -2.04 -6.31 -21.97
C LYS A 377 -1.97 -5.51 -20.67
N MET A 378 -2.50 -4.28 -20.70
CA MET A 378 -2.71 -3.48 -19.47
C MET A 378 -3.67 -4.22 -18.50
N GLY A 379 -4.72 -4.85 -19.04
CA GLY A 379 -5.67 -5.65 -18.25
C GLY A 379 -5.01 -6.79 -17.49
N ILE A 380 -4.17 -7.60 -18.14
CA ILE A 380 -3.38 -8.65 -17.47
C ILE A 380 -2.51 -8.03 -16.37
N SER A 381 -1.79 -6.96 -16.70
CA SER A 381 -0.86 -6.33 -15.76
C SER A 381 -1.59 -5.71 -14.56
N LEU A 382 -2.82 -5.22 -14.73
CA LEU A 382 -3.69 -4.77 -13.64
C LEU A 382 -4.13 -5.94 -12.74
N ILE A 383 -4.47 -7.09 -13.32
CA ILE A 383 -4.88 -8.29 -12.56
C ILE A 383 -3.70 -8.83 -11.75
N THR A 384 -2.53 -8.96 -12.36
CA THR A 384 -1.33 -9.46 -11.68
C THR A 384 -0.87 -8.49 -10.59
N SER A 385 -1.00 -7.18 -10.82
CA SER A 385 -0.65 -6.15 -9.85
C SER A 385 -1.56 -6.16 -8.61
N PHE A 386 -2.70 -6.83 -8.65
CA PHE A 386 -3.56 -7.02 -7.48
C PHE A 386 -2.90 -7.88 -6.39
N ALA A 387 -2.00 -8.77 -6.76
CA ALA A 387 -1.18 -9.50 -5.79
C ALA A 387 -0.15 -8.59 -5.13
N ALA A 388 0.66 -7.91 -5.95
CA ALA A 388 1.64 -6.91 -5.52
C ALA A 388 1.83 -5.89 -6.64
N ARG A 389 1.89 -4.61 -6.29
CA ARG A 389 1.85 -3.50 -7.26
C ARG A 389 3.04 -3.45 -8.22
N GLU A 390 4.21 -3.81 -7.74
CA GLU A 390 5.44 -3.88 -8.54
C GLU A 390 5.39 -4.96 -9.63
N VAL A 391 4.57 -5.99 -9.46
CA VAL A 391 4.39 -7.06 -10.47
C VAL A 391 3.83 -6.50 -11.79
N PHE A 392 3.20 -5.33 -11.78
CA PHE A 392 2.76 -4.65 -13.00
C PHE A 392 3.88 -4.47 -14.02
N VAL A 393 5.02 -3.94 -13.58
CA VAL A 393 6.17 -3.70 -14.45
C VAL A 393 6.74 -5.02 -14.96
N GLY A 394 6.92 -6.00 -14.08
CA GLY A 394 7.39 -7.33 -14.46
C GLY A 394 6.45 -8.06 -15.43
N SER A 395 5.12 -7.93 -15.25
CA SER A 395 4.15 -8.50 -16.19
C SER A 395 4.24 -7.84 -17.56
N LEU A 396 4.39 -6.52 -17.63
CA LEU A 396 4.59 -5.82 -18.90
C LEU A 396 5.91 -6.23 -19.57
N SER A 397 7.01 -6.33 -18.81
CA SER A 397 8.30 -6.81 -19.33
C SER A 397 8.16 -8.20 -19.94
N THR A 398 7.45 -9.10 -19.28
CA THR A 398 7.19 -10.46 -19.80
C THR A 398 6.30 -10.43 -21.05
N ILE A 399 5.22 -9.63 -21.07
CA ILE A 399 4.32 -9.53 -22.23
C ILE A 399 5.04 -8.97 -23.45
N TYR A 400 5.92 -7.97 -23.26
CA TYR A 400 6.69 -7.35 -24.32
C TYR A 400 8.00 -8.07 -24.66
N ALA A 401 8.26 -9.22 -24.03
CA ALA A 401 9.44 -10.04 -24.25
C ALA A 401 10.77 -9.29 -24.03
N VAL A 402 10.88 -8.53 -22.95
CA VAL A 402 12.08 -7.78 -22.58
C VAL A 402 12.70 -8.42 -21.34
N HIS A 403 13.92 -8.96 -21.44
CA HIS A 403 14.58 -9.71 -20.35
C HIS A 403 16.00 -9.25 -20.03
N ASP A 404 16.48 -8.14 -20.61
CA ASP A 404 17.84 -7.65 -20.39
C ASP A 404 17.88 -6.70 -19.16
N GLU A 405 18.43 -7.19 -18.04
CA GLU A 405 18.41 -6.50 -16.73
C GLU A 405 19.01 -5.09 -16.73
N ARG A 406 20.00 -4.80 -17.60
CA ARG A 406 20.68 -3.50 -17.63
C ARG A 406 19.98 -2.46 -18.52
N GLU A 407 19.30 -2.92 -19.59
CA GLU A 407 18.59 -2.06 -20.55
C GLU A 407 17.06 -2.26 -20.51
N GLU A 408 16.56 -3.10 -19.62
CA GLU A 408 15.16 -3.53 -19.54
C GLU A 408 14.18 -2.36 -19.58
N LYS A 409 14.38 -1.36 -18.75
CA LYS A 409 13.47 -0.21 -18.67
C LYS A 409 13.48 0.64 -19.94
N GLN A 410 14.63 0.79 -20.60
CA GLN A 410 14.72 1.58 -21.84
C GLN A 410 14.15 0.82 -23.06
N LYS A 411 14.45 -0.48 -23.18
CA LYS A 411 13.88 -1.35 -24.22
C LYS A 411 12.36 -1.46 -24.05
N LEU A 412 11.89 -1.71 -22.83
CA LEU A 412 10.46 -1.77 -22.51
C LEU A 412 9.75 -0.46 -22.92
N ARG A 413 10.29 0.68 -22.53
CA ARG A 413 9.75 2.01 -22.91
C ARG A 413 9.68 2.20 -24.42
N LYS A 414 10.72 1.83 -25.19
CA LYS A 414 10.73 1.92 -26.66
C LYS A 414 9.66 1.01 -27.27
N THR A 415 9.55 -0.22 -26.79
CA THR A 415 8.56 -1.19 -27.29
C THR A 415 7.14 -0.72 -26.99
N MET A 416 6.87 -0.29 -25.76
CA MET A 416 5.56 0.27 -25.37
C MET A 416 5.20 1.53 -26.16
N LYS A 417 6.15 2.43 -26.40
CA LYS A 417 5.92 3.66 -27.17
C LYS A 417 5.53 3.39 -28.62
N ASN A 418 6.04 2.30 -29.19
CA ASN A 418 5.76 1.91 -30.60
C ASN A 418 4.53 0.99 -30.72
N GLU A 419 3.91 0.61 -29.59
CA GLU A 419 2.74 -0.26 -29.59
C GLU A 419 1.52 0.46 -30.16
N LYS A 420 0.86 -0.20 -31.11
CA LYS A 420 -0.33 0.32 -31.78
C LYS A 420 -1.52 -0.61 -31.54
N ARG A 421 -2.68 -0.02 -31.37
CA ARG A 421 -3.97 -0.73 -31.34
C ARG A 421 -4.30 -1.30 -32.73
N LYS A 422 -5.32 -2.13 -32.78
CA LYS A 422 -5.85 -2.69 -34.03
C LYS A 422 -6.22 -1.59 -35.07
N ASP A 423 -6.60 -0.42 -34.60
CA ASP A 423 -6.99 0.76 -35.37
C ASP A 423 -5.77 1.59 -35.85
N GLY A 424 -4.54 1.16 -35.58
CA GLY A 424 -3.32 1.87 -35.92
C GLY A 424 -2.95 3.04 -35.03
N THR A 425 -3.78 3.39 -34.01
CA THR A 425 -3.52 4.44 -33.02
C THR A 425 -2.52 3.96 -31.96
N PRO A 426 -1.67 4.84 -31.41
CA PRO A 426 -0.78 4.46 -30.32
C PRO A 426 -1.57 3.99 -29.09
N THR A 427 -1.17 2.88 -28.47
CA THR A 427 -1.82 2.35 -27.25
C THR A 427 -1.55 3.24 -26.05
N TYR A 428 -0.31 3.71 -25.91
CA TYR A 428 0.14 4.55 -24.80
C TYR A 428 0.15 6.03 -25.23
N THR A 429 -1.00 6.68 -25.13
CA THR A 429 -1.15 8.13 -25.32
C THR A 429 -0.98 8.87 -23.99
N LEU A 430 -0.87 10.20 -24.03
CA LEU A 430 -0.90 11.01 -22.82
C LEU A 430 -2.18 10.75 -21.99
N ALA A 431 -3.33 10.65 -22.68
CA ALA A 431 -4.62 10.39 -22.07
C ALA A 431 -4.67 9.01 -21.38
N SER A 432 -4.28 7.93 -22.08
CA SER A 432 -4.30 6.58 -21.49
C SER A 432 -3.25 6.41 -20.38
N GLY A 433 -2.06 6.99 -20.52
CA GLY A 433 -1.02 6.92 -19.49
C GLY A 433 -1.39 7.69 -18.22
N MET A 434 -1.92 8.91 -18.34
CA MET A 434 -2.40 9.70 -17.19
C MET A 434 -3.60 9.04 -16.52
N SER A 435 -4.55 8.53 -17.30
CA SER A 435 -5.68 7.75 -16.81
C SER A 435 -5.21 6.55 -15.98
N LEU A 436 -4.23 5.79 -16.47
CA LEU A 436 -3.68 4.63 -15.78
C LEU A 436 -2.96 5.02 -14.48
N MET A 437 -2.21 6.13 -14.47
CA MET A 437 -1.57 6.65 -13.25
C MET A 437 -2.63 7.04 -12.20
N VAL A 438 -3.70 7.74 -12.61
CA VAL A 438 -4.81 8.12 -11.72
C VAL A 438 -5.56 6.88 -11.22
N PHE A 439 -5.78 5.88 -12.07
CA PHE A 439 -6.33 4.58 -11.64
C PHE A 439 -5.49 3.97 -10.51
N TYR A 440 -4.16 3.97 -10.67
CA TYR A 440 -3.24 3.46 -9.65
C TYR A 440 -3.25 4.28 -8.35
N VAL A 441 -3.58 5.58 -8.39
CA VAL A 441 -3.73 6.41 -7.17
C VAL A 441 -4.87 5.88 -6.30
N PHE A 442 -6.00 5.50 -6.89
CA PHE A 442 -7.20 5.17 -6.14
C PHE A 442 -7.46 3.67 -5.99
N ALA A 443 -6.94 2.85 -6.90
CA ALA A 443 -7.19 1.41 -6.90
C ALA A 443 -6.57 0.68 -5.69
N MET A 444 -7.32 -0.28 -5.16
CA MET A 444 -6.87 -1.21 -4.12
C MET A 444 -6.13 -2.38 -4.77
N GLN A 445 -4.83 -2.24 -4.96
CA GLN A 445 -4.00 -3.25 -5.64
C GLN A 445 -2.96 -3.86 -4.69
N CYS A 446 -3.44 -4.48 -3.61
CA CYS A 446 -2.57 -5.18 -2.65
C CYS A 446 -3.40 -6.16 -1.81
N MET A 447 -3.31 -7.43 -2.15
CA MET A 447 -4.07 -8.48 -1.46
C MET A 447 -3.63 -8.65 -0.01
N SER A 448 -2.36 -8.39 0.29
CA SER A 448 -1.85 -8.41 1.66
C SER A 448 -2.53 -7.36 2.54
N THR A 449 -2.85 -6.17 1.98
CA THR A 449 -3.62 -5.15 2.70
C THR A 449 -5.05 -5.60 2.97
N VAL A 450 -5.71 -6.26 1.99
CA VAL A 450 -7.06 -6.85 2.15
C VAL A 450 -7.09 -7.83 3.32
N ALA A 451 -6.08 -8.70 3.39
CA ALA A 451 -5.95 -9.68 4.46
C ALA A 451 -5.78 -9.04 5.85
N VAL A 452 -4.95 -7.99 5.93
CA VAL A 452 -4.74 -7.25 7.19
C VAL A 452 -6.00 -6.48 7.58
N VAL A 453 -6.69 -5.86 6.65
CA VAL A 453 -8.00 -5.19 6.91
C VAL A 453 -9.02 -6.20 7.45
N LYS A 454 -9.15 -7.40 6.82
CA LYS A 454 -10.01 -8.48 7.34
C LYS A 454 -9.65 -8.84 8.78
N ARG A 455 -8.36 -8.93 9.08
CA ARG A 455 -7.89 -9.29 10.43
C ARG A 455 -8.20 -8.18 11.45
N GLU A 456 -7.94 -6.91 11.12
CA GLU A 456 -8.16 -5.78 12.03
C GLU A 456 -9.65 -5.47 12.23
N THR A 457 -10.49 -5.77 11.25
CA THR A 457 -11.94 -5.57 11.33
C THR A 457 -12.71 -6.83 11.75
N GLN A 458 -12.03 -7.99 11.84
CA GLN A 458 -12.62 -9.31 12.14
C GLN A 458 -13.82 -9.67 11.22
N SER A 459 -13.90 -9.10 10.01
CA SER A 459 -15.03 -9.27 9.09
C SER A 459 -14.57 -9.18 7.64
N TRP A 460 -15.17 -9.96 6.75
CA TRP A 460 -15.00 -9.84 5.30
C TRP A 460 -15.78 -8.66 4.69
N LYS A 461 -16.80 -8.17 5.40
CA LYS A 461 -17.64 -7.06 4.92
C LYS A 461 -16.82 -5.81 4.57
N TRP A 462 -15.92 -5.41 5.45
CA TRP A 462 -15.16 -4.17 5.29
C TRP A 462 -14.10 -4.21 4.19
N PRO A 463 -13.29 -5.28 4.02
CA PRO A 463 -12.42 -5.43 2.87
C PRO A 463 -13.17 -5.41 1.53
N ILE A 464 -14.32 -6.09 1.43
CA ILE A 464 -15.13 -6.11 0.20
C ILE A 464 -15.67 -4.71 -0.11
N ILE A 465 -16.22 -4.02 0.88
CA ILE A 465 -16.67 -2.63 0.72
C ILE A 465 -15.50 -1.74 0.27
N GLN A 466 -14.32 -1.93 0.86
CA GLN A 466 -13.13 -1.16 0.53
C GLN A 466 -12.68 -1.38 -0.91
N ILE A 467 -12.60 -2.63 -1.37
CA ILE A 467 -12.27 -2.96 -2.77
C ILE A 467 -13.31 -2.34 -3.71
N ALA A 468 -14.60 -2.47 -3.40
CA ALA A 468 -15.67 -1.97 -4.24
C ALA A 468 -15.62 -0.43 -4.38
N PHE A 469 -15.60 0.32 -3.27
CA PHE A 469 -15.61 1.79 -3.36
C PHE A 469 -14.32 2.34 -3.96
N MET A 470 -13.15 1.77 -3.63
CA MET A 470 -11.87 2.17 -4.22
C MET A 470 -11.81 1.84 -5.71
N GLY A 471 -12.34 0.68 -6.12
CA GLY A 471 -12.44 0.29 -7.52
C GLY A 471 -13.35 1.23 -8.33
N ILE A 472 -14.54 1.55 -7.80
CA ILE A 472 -15.46 2.50 -8.43
C ILE A 472 -14.81 3.88 -8.54
N MET A 473 -14.17 4.34 -7.47
CA MET A 473 -13.49 5.64 -7.47
C MET A 473 -12.32 5.67 -8.47
N ALA A 474 -11.51 4.61 -8.50
CA ALA A 474 -10.39 4.50 -9.45
C ALA A 474 -10.89 4.52 -10.90
N TYR A 475 -11.94 3.77 -11.21
CA TYR A 475 -12.54 3.74 -12.55
C TYR A 475 -13.11 5.10 -12.94
N ALA A 476 -13.90 5.74 -12.05
CA ALA A 476 -14.53 7.02 -12.33
C ALA A 476 -13.50 8.14 -12.57
N PHE A 477 -12.48 8.26 -11.73
CA PHE A 477 -11.45 9.27 -11.90
C PHE A 477 -10.53 8.99 -13.08
N ALA A 478 -10.23 7.73 -13.38
CA ALA A 478 -9.46 7.35 -14.57
C ALA A 478 -10.23 7.68 -15.85
N LEU A 479 -11.53 7.36 -15.90
CA LEU A 479 -12.40 7.70 -17.03
C LEU A 479 -12.48 9.21 -17.23
N LEU A 480 -12.71 9.97 -16.16
CA LEU A 480 -12.75 11.42 -16.21
C LEU A 480 -11.41 11.99 -16.75
N THR A 481 -10.28 11.46 -16.28
CA THR A 481 -8.94 11.88 -16.75
C THR A 481 -8.77 11.55 -18.23
N PHE A 482 -9.20 10.37 -18.67
CA PHE A 482 -9.12 9.98 -20.07
C PHE A 482 -9.94 10.90 -20.95
N LEU A 483 -11.20 11.19 -20.59
CA LEU A 483 -12.11 12.06 -21.35
C LEU A 483 -11.64 13.52 -21.42
N ILE A 484 -10.96 14.02 -20.39
CA ILE A 484 -10.42 15.40 -20.38
C ILE A 484 -9.19 15.54 -21.30
N LEU A 485 -8.39 14.48 -21.41
CA LEU A 485 -7.12 14.51 -22.13
C LEU A 485 -7.18 13.88 -23.54
N SER A 486 -8.27 13.20 -23.86
CA SER A 486 -8.56 12.64 -25.17
C SER A 486 -9.13 13.69 -26.09
#